data_46bcf104e217b44786350c2e1a803c16
#
_entry.id   46bcf104e217b44786350c2e1a803c16
#
_cell.length_a   1.000
_cell.length_b   1.000
_cell.length_c   1.000
_cell.angle_alpha   90.00
_cell.angle_beta   90.00
_cell.angle_gamma   90.00
#
_symmetry.space_group_name_H-M   'P 1'
#
loop_
_entity.id
_entity.type
_entity.pdbx_description
1 polymer ?
#
loop_
_entity_poly.entity_id
_entity_poly.type
_entity_poly.pdbx_seq_one_letter_code
_entity_poly.pdbx_strand_id
1 'polypeptide(L)'
;MSQKNTLLLSLNSLISGRKLIKMSVHQEDSRKVTTHRLFEMKQRGEKIAMLTAYDYSMAKLIDQAGMDVILVGDSASNVMVGNVTTIPITLNQMIYHGKAVVNGVKRALVLVDMPFGTVSGNPLESLNAAIRVMKETGADALKIEGGKEVSEDIKKIIDAGIPVMGHLGLMPQSINKYGTYTVRAKDEAEAQKLMDDAKILQEIGCFAVTLEKIPASLGKKIADELAIPVIGIGAGNGVDGQVLVMHDMLGITQSFSPRFLRRYANLQETIIDAVGNYVKDIKEKDFPNDLEQY
;
A
#
# COMPACT_ATOMS: atom_id res chain seq x y z
N MET A 1 22.42 0.20 -61.12
CA MET A 1 23.02 0.20 -59.78
C MET A 1 22.80 1.60 -59.19
N SER A 2 22.33 1.74 -57.97
CA SER A 2 22.14 2.98 -57.22
C SER A 2 20.74 3.60 -57.26
N GLN A 3 19.82 3.07 -56.49
CA GLN A 3 18.71 3.82 -55.87
C GLN A 3 18.11 3.09 -54.65
N LYS A 4 18.64 1.91 -54.25
CA LYS A 4 18.15 1.14 -53.08
C LYS A 4 18.93 1.40 -51.79
N ASN A 5 20.05 2.11 -51.80
CA ASN A 5 20.87 2.35 -50.62
C ASN A 5 20.60 3.66 -49.87
N THR A 6 19.77 4.55 -50.42
CA THR A 6 19.49 5.84 -49.76
C THR A 6 18.26 5.80 -48.85
N LEU A 7 17.38 4.79 -48.97
CA LEU A 7 16.21 4.66 -48.09
C LEU A 7 16.50 3.90 -46.79
N LEU A 8 17.58 3.13 -46.70
CA LEU A 8 17.96 2.40 -45.50
C LEU A 8 18.70 3.25 -44.45
N LEU A 9 19.26 4.38 -44.87
CA LEU A 9 19.96 5.29 -43.95
C LEU A 9 19.05 6.33 -43.29
N SER A 10 17.84 6.55 -43.81
CA SER A 10 16.86 7.47 -43.19
C SER A 10 15.97 6.84 -42.13
N LEU A 11 15.87 5.53 -42.11
CA LEU A 11 15.10 4.80 -41.08
C LEU A 11 15.90 4.52 -39.78
N ASN A 12 17.23 4.56 -39.83
CA ASN A 12 18.08 4.35 -38.66
C ASN A 12 18.31 5.62 -37.80
N SER A 13 17.96 6.83 -38.32
CA SER A 13 18.14 8.07 -37.56
C SER A 13 16.93 8.44 -36.69
N LEU A 14 15.78 7.79 -36.89
CA LEU A 14 14.55 8.02 -36.11
C LEU A 14 14.40 7.09 -34.88
N ILE A 15 15.30 6.11 -34.71
CA ILE A 15 15.25 5.15 -33.57
C ILE A 15 16.28 5.52 -32.49
N SER A 16 17.13 6.52 -32.72
CA SER A 16 18.24 6.88 -31.80
C SER A 16 17.87 7.85 -30.66
N GLY A 17 16.61 8.21 -30.48
CA GLY A 17 16.16 9.18 -29.47
C GLY A 17 15.48 8.59 -28.21
N ARG A 18 15.26 7.30 -28.16
CA ARG A 18 14.79 6.67 -26.90
C ARG A 18 15.99 6.34 -26.03
N LYS A 19 16.26 7.21 -25.03
CA LYS A 19 17.09 6.87 -23.88
C LYS A 19 16.60 5.52 -23.35
N LEU A 20 17.32 4.44 -23.65
CA LEU A 20 17.20 3.18 -22.92
C LEU A 20 17.49 3.51 -21.46
N ILE A 21 16.43 3.66 -20.66
CA ILE A 21 16.54 3.60 -19.21
C ILE A 21 17.12 2.20 -18.97
N LYS A 22 18.41 2.14 -18.65
CA LYS A 22 19.00 0.93 -18.06
C LYS A 22 18.21 0.65 -16.80
N MET A 23 17.19 -0.19 -16.91
CA MET A 23 16.66 -0.89 -15.75
C MET A 23 17.86 -1.65 -15.17
N SER A 24 18.32 -1.26 -13.99
CA SER A 24 19.27 -2.06 -13.25
C SER A 24 18.58 -3.41 -13.05
N VAL A 25 19.14 -4.44 -13.66
CA VAL A 25 18.72 -5.82 -13.43
C VAL A 25 19.17 -6.13 -12.00
N HIS A 26 18.37 -5.75 -11.01
CA HIS A 26 18.35 -6.49 -9.76
C HIS A 26 17.91 -7.90 -10.18
N GLN A 27 18.75 -8.87 -9.95
CA GLN A 27 18.38 -10.27 -10.08
C GLN A 27 17.13 -10.46 -9.22
N GLU A 28 15.95 -10.59 -9.88
CA GLU A 28 14.67 -10.68 -9.18
C GLU A 28 14.71 -11.91 -8.31
N ASP A 29 14.81 -11.72 -7.00
CA ASP A 29 14.60 -12.79 -6.05
C ASP A 29 13.10 -13.14 -6.08
N SER A 30 12.78 -14.17 -6.85
CA SER A 30 11.40 -14.62 -7.10
C SER A 30 10.75 -15.29 -5.88
N ARG A 31 11.49 -15.45 -4.78
CA ARG A 31 10.96 -16.05 -3.55
C ARG A 31 9.89 -15.17 -2.93
N LYS A 32 8.84 -15.79 -2.39
CA LYS A 32 7.79 -15.13 -1.61
C LYS A 32 8.40 -14.28 -0.49
N VAL A 33 7.92 -13.04 -0.36
CA VAL A 33 8.27 -12.17 0.77
C VAL A 33 7.49 -12.63 2.00
N THR A 34 8.21 -12.83 3.09
CA THR A 34 7.66 -13.25 4.39
C THR A 34 7.95 -12.19 5.46
N THR A 35 7.30 -12.28 6.60
CA THR A 35 7.58 -11.41 7.75
C THR A 35 9.04 -11.50 8.19
N HIS A 36 9.64 -12.70 8.16
CA HIS A 36 11.05 -12.92 8.46
C HIS A 36 11.97 -12.18 7.47
N ARG A 37 11.65 -12.23 6.17
CA ARG A 37 12.42 -11.51 5.17
C ARG A 37 12.38 -9.99 5.35
N LEU A 38 11.25 -9.42 5.77
CA LEU A 38 11.18 -7.99 6.09
C LEU A 38 12.08 -7.63 7.27
N PHE A 39 12.16 -8.50 8.28
CA PHE A 39 13.09 -8.34 9.38
C PHE A 39 14.56 -8.37 8.91
N GLU A 40 14.93 -9.32 8.06
CA GLU A 40 16.27 -9.38 7.47
C GLU A 40 16.60 -8.15 6.62
N MET A 41 15.62 -7.61 5.86
CA MET A 41 15.80 -6.36 5.09
C MET A 41 16.17 -5.19 6.02
N LYS A 42 15.46 -5.02 7.13
CA LYS A 42 15.82 -4.02 8.14
C LYS A 42 17.24 -4.20 8.65
N GLN A 43 17.63 -5.43 9.01
CA GLN A 43 19.00 -5.71 9.51
C GLN A 43 20.07 -5.36 8.50
N ARG A 44 19.80 -5.51 7.20
CA ARG A 44 20.74 -5.14 6.12
C ARG A 44 20.66 -3.66 5.73
N GLY A 45 19.76 -2.87 6.35
CA GLY A 45 19.51 -1.48 5.95
C GLY A 45 18.81 -1.36 4.58
N GLU A 46 18.24 -2.42 4.08
CA GLU A 46 17.48 -2.46 2.82
C GLU A 46 16.08 -1.88 3.06
N LYS A 47 15.66 -0.94 2.20
CA LYS A 47 14.35 -0.29 2.37
C LYS A 47 13.22 -1.16 1.83
N ILE A 48 12.12 -1.21 2.59
CA ILE A 48 10.92 -1.98 2.28
C ILE A 48 9.97 -1.09 1.48
N ALA A 49 9.60 -1.53 0.28
CA ALA A 49 8.62 -0.86 -0.56
C ALA A 49 7.23 -1.48 -0.33
N MET A 50 6.26 -0.63 0.06
CA MET A 50 4.88 -1.05 0.31
C MET A 50 3.91 -0.13 -0.44
N LEU A 51 2.84 -0.71 -1.00
CA LEU A 51 1.82 0.03 -1.73
C LEU A 51 0.45 -0.63 -1.51
N THR A 52 -0.63 0.16 -1.53
CA THR A 52 -1.97 -0.42 -1.46
C THR A 52 -2.39 -1.04 -2.79
N ALA A 53 -3.27 -2.05 -2.74
CA ALA A 53 -4.04 -2.55 -3.88
C ALA A 53 -5.42 -3.03 -3.40
N TYR A 54 -6.40 -3.07 -4.32
CA TYR A 54 -7.78 -3.37 -3.95
C TYR A 54 -8.48 -4.34 -4.91
N ASP A 55 -7.82 -4.71 -6.02
CA ASP A 55 -8.33 -5.64 -7.02
C ASP A 55 -7.22 -6.52 -7.61
N TYR A 56 -7.65 -7.56 -8.32
CA TYR A 56 -6.76 -8.55 -8.93
C TYR A 56 -5.79 -7.96 -9.96
N SER A 57 -6.27 -7.11 -10.85
CA SER A 57 -5.49 -6.61 -11.98
C SER A 57 -4.37 -5.69 -11.52
N MET A 58 -4.70 -4.74 -10.64
CA MET A 58 -3.72 -3.83 -10.07
C MET A 58 -2.73 -4.54 -9.15
N ALA A 59 -3.19 -5.47 -8.32
CA ALA A 59 -2.32 -6.28 -7.46
C ALA A 59 -1.27 -7.05 -8.27
N LYS A 60 -1.69 -7.66 -9.40
CA LYS A 60 -0.78 -8.36 -10.31
C LYS A 60 0.29 -7.44 -10.92
N LEU A 61 -0.11 -6.24 -11.36
CA LEU A 61 0.84 -5.26 -11.92
C LEU A 61 1.83 -4.76 -10.87
N ILE A 62 1.35 -4.50 -9.65
CA ILE A 62 2.16 -4.03 -8.52
C ILE A 62 3.16 -5.11 -8.08
N ASP A 63 2.72 -6.37 -8.01
CA ASP A 63 3.59 -7.52 -7.70
C ASP A 63 4.68 -7.71 -8.75
N GLN A 64 4.33 -7.61 -10.04
CA GLN A 64 5.27 -7.67 -11.16
C GLN A 64 6.26 -6.49 -11.17
N ALA A 65 5.90 -5.36 -10.60
CA ALA A 65 6.80 -4.21 -10.44
C ALA A 65 7.83 -4.39 -9.31
N GLY A 66 7.78 -5.51 -8.57
CA GLY A 66 8.77 -5.86 -7.54
C GLY A 66 8.45 -5.30 -6.15
N MET A 67 7.19 -4.97 -5.85
CA MET A 67 6.77 -4.52 -4.52
C MET A 67 7.02 -5.58 -3.45
N ASP A 68 7.50 -5.19 -2.26
CA ASP A 68 7.76 -6.14 -1.18
C ASP A 68 6.50 -6.46 -0.38
N VAL A 69 5.67 -5.47 -0.13
CA VAL A 69 4.40 -5.62 0.61
C VAL A 69 3.27 -4.97 -0.16
N ILE A 70 2.16 -5.67 -0.31
CA ILE A 70 0.92 -5.14 -0.86
C ILE A 70 -0.13 -5.09 0.25
N LEU A 71 -0.64 -3.88 0.51
CA LEU A 71 -1.64 -3.61 1.54
C LEU A 71 -3.03 -3.54 0.92
N VAL A 72 -3.92 -4.37 1.40
CA VAL A 72 -5.37 -4.16 1.23
C VAL A 72 -5.82 -3.22 2.34
N GLY A 73 -5.72 -1.92 2.06
CA GLY A 73 -6.00 -0.87 3.04
C GLY A 73 -7.49 -0.60 3.20
N ASP A 74 -7.93 -0.22 4.40
CA ASP A 74 -9.28 0.29 4.64
C ASP A 74 -9.56 1.63 3.92
N SER A 75 -8.51 2.27 3.40
CA SER A 75 -8.59 3.34 2.40
C SER A 75 -9.37 2.95 1.13
N ALA A 76 -9.65 1.65 0.92
CA ALA A 76 -10.65 1.19 -0.05
C ALA A 76 -12.01 1.87 0.15
N SER A 77 -12.38 2.20 1.38
CA SER A 77 -13.57 3.01 1.70
C SER A 77 -13.59 4.34 0.92
N ASN A 78 -12.46 5.01 0.83
CA ASN A 78 -12.32 6.29 0.14
C ASN A 78 -12.21 6.12 -1.38
N VAL A 79 -11.25 5.31 -1.85
CA VAL A 79 -10.84 5.27 -3.26
C VAL A 79 -11.62 4.28 -4.11
N MET A 80 -12.29 3.29 -3.51
CA MET A 80 -13.11 2.31 -4.23
C MET A 80 -14.61 2.54 -4.05
N VAL A 81 -15.03 3.00 -2.85
CA VAL A 81 -16.46 3.21 -2.51
C VAL A 81 -16.84 4.68 -2.58
N GLY A 82 -15.89 5.61 -2.44
CA GLY A 82 -16.12 7.06 -2.47
C GLY A 82 -16.60 7.65 -1.14
N ASN A 83 -16.42 6.94 -0.03
CA ASN A 83 -16.74 7.45 1.30
C ASN A 83 -15.74 8.53 1.74
N VAL A 84 -16.18 9.43 2.62
CA VAL A 84 -15.33 10.52 3.15
C VAL A 84 -14.27 10.00 4.12
N THR A 85 -14.54 8.91 4.84
CA THR A 85 -13.63 8.30 5.83
C THR A 85 -13.47 6.81 5.60
N THR A 86 -12.51 6.19 6.29
CA THR A 86 -12.31 4.72 6.25
C THR A 86 -13.34 3.96 7.11
N ILE A 87 -14.06 4.65 8.01
CA ILE A 87 -14.98 4.05 9.00
C ILE A 87 -16.09 3.18 8.38
N PRO A 88 -16.75 3.55 7.26
CA PRO A 88 -17.90 2.79 6.76
C PRO A 88 -17.57 1.44 6.14
N ILE A 89 -16.31 1.18 5.78
CA ILE A 89 -15.98 -0.10 5.13
C ILE A 89 -16.18 -1.28 6.08
N THR A 90 -16.86 -2.30 5.60
CA THR A 90 -17.20 -3.47 6.39
C THR A 90 -16.13 -4.57 6.29
N LEU A 91 -16.11 -5.50 7.26
CA LEU A 91 -15.25 -6.68 7.23
C LEU A 91 -15.47 -7.51 5.94
N ASN A 92 -16.71 -7.66 5.50
CA ASN A 92 -17.01 -8.41 4.27
C ASN A 92 -16.44 -7.74 3.01
N GLN A 93 -16.46 -6.41 2.94
CA GLN A 93 -15.85 -5.67 1.84
C GLN A 93 -14.32 -5.80 1.87
N MET A 94 -13.70 -5.73 3.06
CA MET A 94 -12.26 -5.96 3.19
C MET A 94 -11.88 -7.39 2.78
N ILE A 95 -12.68 -8.39 3.13
CA ILE A 95 -12.50 -9.78 2.69
C ILE A 95 -12.63 -9.88 1.17
N TYR A 96 -13.61 -9.23 0.55
CA TYR A 96 -13.76 -9.20 -0.91
C TYR A 96 -12.52 -8.64 -1.61
N HIS A 97 -12.05 -7.46 -1.19
CA HIS A 97 -10.83 -6.86 -1.73
C HIS A 97 -9.59 -7.72 -1.45
N GLY A 98 -9.45 -8.24 -0.22
CA GLY A 98 -8.35 -9.11 0.18
C GLY A 98 -8.23 -10.34 -0.70
N LYS A 99 -9.33 -11.04 -0.96
CA LYS A 99 -9.37 -12.20 -1.83
C LYS A 99 -8.97 -11.86 -3.27
N ALA A 100 -9.44 -10.74 -3.80
CA ALA A 100 -9.09 -10.29 -5.14
C ALA A 100 -7.58 -10.01 -5.26
N VAL A 101 -6.99 -9.32 -4.28
CA VAL A 101 -5.57 -9.00 -4.24
C VAL A 101 -4.72 -10.26 -4.10
N VAL A 102 -5.04 -11.15 -3.16
CA VAL A 102 -4.28 -12.40 -2.94
C VAL A 102 -4.21 -13.23 -4.22
N ASN A 103 -5.31 -13.32 -4.97
CA ASN A 103 -5.34 -14.05 -6.25
C ASN A 103 -4.41 -13.46 -7.32
N GLY A 104 -4.06 -12.17 -7.22
CA GLY A 104 -3.19 -11.47 -8.16
C GLY A 104 -1.70 -11.52 -7.81
N VAL A 105 -1.36 -11.83 -6.56
CA VAL A 105 0.00 -11.71 -6.01
C VAL A 105 0.69 -13.07 -5.95
N LYS A 106 1.98 -13.09 -6.34
CA LYS A 106 2.84 -14.29 -6.26
C LYS A 106 4.02 -14.11 -5.31
N ARG A 107 4.65 -12.93 -5.31
CA ARG A 107 5.89 -12.64 -4.58
C ARG A 107 5.67 -11.79 -3.33
N ALA A 108 4.99 -10.66 -3.43
CA ALA A 108 4.83 -9.71 -2.33
C ALA A 108 4.08 -10.33 -1.14
N LEU A 109 4.41 -9.90 0.08
CA LEU A 109 3.60 -10.20 1.27
C LEU A 109 2.28 -9.43 1.17
N VAL A 110 1.15 -10.13 1.31
CA VAL A 110 -0.18 -9.51 1.31
C VAL A 110 -0.65 -9.26 2.74
N LEU A 111 -0.90 -8.00 3.04
CA LEU A 111 -1.35 -7.49 4.34
C LEU A 111 -2.78 -6.94 4.19
N VAL A 112 -3.68 -7.28 5.11
CA VAL A 112 -5.08 -6.79 5.10
C VAL A 112 -5.36 -5.99 6.35
N ASP A 113 -5.96 -4.79 6.19
CA ASP A 113 -6.42 -3.99 7.31
C ASP A 113 -7.63 -4.62 7.99
N MET A 114 -7.60 -4.68 9.32
CA MET A 114 -8.79 -4.91 10.11
C MET A 114 -9.61 -3.62 10.15
N PRO A 115 -10.84 -3.59 9.61
CA PRO A 115 -11.63 -2.36 9.52
C PRO A 115 -12.15 -1.91 10.88
N PHE A 116 -12.55 -0.64 10.96
CA PHE A 116 -13.11 -0.03 12.15
C PHE A 116 -14.17 -0.92 12.82
N GLY A 117 -14.06 -1.06 14.15
CA GLY A 117 -15.01 -1.80 14.98
C GLY A 117 -14.76 -3.32 15.05
N THR A 118 -13.77 -3.85 14.35
CA THR A 118 -13.42 -5.28 14.43
C THR A 118 -12.36 -5.60 15.50
N VAL A 119 -11.60 -4.57 15.92
CA VAL A 119 -10.64 -4.65 17.03
C VAL A 119 -10.97 -3.53 18.00
N SER A 120 -11.64 -3.83 19.12
CA SER A 120 -12.26 -2.82 19.96
C SER A 120 -12.33 -3.17 21.44
N GLY A 121 -11.39 -3.97 21.95
CA GLY A 121 -11.31 -4.33 23.37
C GLY A 121 -12.14 -5.57 23.75
N ASN A 122 -12.51 -6.40 22.78
CA ASN A 122 -13.03 -7.76 23.00
C ASN A 122 -12.14 -8.76 22.25
N PRO A 123 -11.08 -9.30 22.89
CA PRO A 123 -10.09 -10.14 22.23
C PRO A 123 -10.64 -11.37 21.51
N LEU A 124 -11.77 -11.92 21.96
CA LEU A 124 -12.37 -13.08 21.30
C LEU A 124 -13.10 -12.69 20.00
N GLU A 125 -13.83 -11.57 19.98
CA GLU A 125 -14.47 -11.06 18.78
C GLU A 125 -13.43 -10.62 17.76
N SER A 126 -12.39 -9.93 18.20
CA SER A 126 -11.26 -9.51 17.38
C SER A 126 -10.54 -10.70 16.74
N LEU A 127 -10.29 -11.77 17.51
CA LEU A 127 -9.71 -13.00 16.99
C LEU A 127 -10.64 -13.67 15.95
N ASN A 128 -11.94 -13.74 16.20
CA ASN A 128 -12.89 -14.34 15.25
C ASN A 128 -12.93 -13.57 13.93
N ALA A 129 -12.91 -12.23 13.97
CA ALA A 129 -12.82 -11.39 12.78
C ALA A 129 -11.50 -11.61 12.05
N ALA A 130 -10.37 -11.67 12.75
CA ALA A 130 -9.05 -11.95 12.19
C ALA A 130 -8.99 -13.32 11.49
N ILE A 131 -9.51 -14.37 12.13
CA ILE A 131 -9.59 -15.72 11.57
C ILE A 131 -10.40 -15.72 10.26
N ARG A 132 -11.51 -14.97 10.21
CA ARG A 132 -12.32 -14.83 8.99
C ARG A 132 -11.49 -14.21 7.86
N VAL A 133 -10.80 -13.11 8.12
CA VAL A 133 -9.95 -12.48 7.09
C VAL A 133 -8.92 -13.47 6.58
N MET A 134 -8.15 -14.10 7.46
CA MET A 134 -7.09 -15.04 7.05
C MET A 134 -7.64 -16.22 6.24
N LYS A 135 -8.71 -16.85 6.68
CA LYS A 135 -9.28 -18.04 6.03
C LYS A 135 -9.99 -17.72 4.72
N GLU A 136 -10.72 -16.62 4.65
CA GLU A 136 -11.54 -16.27 3.50
C GLU A 136 -10.72 -15.59 2.39
N THR A 137 -9.59 -14.93 2.73
CA THR A 137 -8.73 -14.26 1.75
C THR A 137 -7.50 -15.04 1.36
N GLY A 138 -6.89 -15.78 2.31
CA GLY A 138 -5.56 -16.36 2.15
C GLY A 138 -4.42 -15.34 2.29
N ALA A 139 -4.66 -14.18 2.93
CA ALA A 139 -3.63 -13.18 3.19
C ALA A 139 -2.51 -13.71 4.10
N ASP A 140 -1.34 -13.06 4.04
CA ASP A 140 -0.17 -13.47 4.81
C ASP A 140 -0.16 -12.88 6.23
N ALA A 141 -0.78 -11.69 6.43
CA ALA A 141 -0.77 -10.97 7.70
C ALA A 141 -1.92 -9.93 7.78
N LEU A 142 -2.11 -9.36 8.97
CA LEU A 142 -3.11 -8.32 9.24
C LEU A 142 -2.46 -7.02 9.70
N LYS A 143 -3.10 -5.84 9.41
CA LYS A 143 -2.72 -4.56 10.02
C LYS A 143 -3.84 -4.07 10.95
N ILE A 144 -3.44 -3.53 12.11
CA ILE A 144 -4.36 -3.11 13.17
C ILE A 144 -3.96 -1.73 13.68
N GLU A 145 -4.92 -0.80 13.75
CA GLU A 145 -4.73 0.52 14.33
C GLU A 145 -4.89 0.50 15.85
N GLY A 146 -3.93 1.12 16.54
CA GLY A 146 -3.92 1.31 17.99
C GLY A 146 -2.66 0.76 18.66
N GLY A 147 -2.42 1.25 19.87
CA GLY A 147 -1.30 0.87 20.72
C GLY A 147 -1.76 0.08 21.93
N LYS A 148 -1.40 0.58 23.12
CA LYS A 148 -1.72 -0.05 24.42
C LYS A 148 -3.20 -0.42 24.57
N GLU A 149 -4.11 0.42 24.08
CA GLU A 149 -5.56 0.25 24.23
C GLU A 149 -6.14 -0.98 23.53
N VAL A 150 -5.45 -1.54 22.53
CA VAL A 150 -5.84 -2.75 21.79
C VAL A 150 -4.80 -3.87 21.89
N SER A 151 -3.82 -3.72 22.76
CA SER A 151 -2.69 -4.65 22.88
C SER A 151 -3.12 -6.07 23.25
N GLU A 152 -4.15 -6.24 24.06
CA GLU A 152 -4.69 -7.56 24.43
C GLU A 152 -5.35 -8.25 23.24
N ASP A 153 -6.09 -7.49 22.42
CA ASP A 153 -6.69 -7.99 21.17
C ASP A 153 -5.61 -8.47 20.20
N ILE A 154 -4.59 -7.62 19.97
CA ILE A 154 -3.46 -7.92 19.09
C ILE A 154 -2.70 -9.16 19.60
N LYS A 155 -2.39 -9.19 20.89
CA LYS A 155 -1.70 -10.33 21.51
C LYS A 155 -2.46 -11.63 21.30
N LYS A 156 -3.79 -11.60 21.47
CA LYS A 156 -4.66 -12.76 21.28
C LYS A 156 -4.65 -13.28 19.84
N ILE A 157 -4.61 -12.37 18.87
CA ILE A 157 -4.51 -12.68 17.44
C ILE A 157 -3.15 -13.31 17.12
N ILE A 158 -2.05 -12.71 17.63
CA ILE A 158 -0.69 -13.21 17.44
C ILE A 158 -0.51 -14.60 18.06
N ASP A 159 -1.02 -14.82 19.27
CA ASP A 159 -0.93 -16.11 19.97
C ASP A 159 -1.69 -17.23 19.22
N ALA A 160 -2.67 -16.87 18.39
CA ALA A 160 -3.35 -17.82 17.50
C ALA A 160 -2.57 -18.11 16.20
N GLY A 161 -1.36 -17.55 16.04
CA GLY A 161 -0.49 -17.79 14.89
C GLY A 161 -0.69 -16.83 13.71
N ILE A 162 -1.41 -15.72 13.88
CA ILE A 162 -1.66 -14.72 12.84
C ILE A 162 -0.66 -13.58 12.98
N PRO A 163 0.20 -13.31 11.97
CA PRO A 163 1.13 -12.19 12.03
C PRO A 163 0.40 -10.83 11.97
N VAL A 164 0.80 -9.89 12.82
CA VAL A 164 0.19 -8.56 12.90
C VAL A 164 1.24 -7.46 12.71
N MET A 165 0.93 -6.48 11.86
CA MET A 165 1.58 -5.17 11.77
C MET A 165 0.75 -4.15 12.55
N GLY A 166 1.36 -3.45 13.50
CA GLY A 166 0.69 -2.35 14.21
C GLY A 166 0.61 -1.07 13.37
N HIS A 167 -0.31 -0.16 13.69
CA HIS A 167 -0.41 1.15 13.06
C HIS A 167 -0.63 2.24 14.10
N LEU A 168 0.28 3.23 14.11
CA LEU A 168 0.32 4.32 15.09
C LEU A 168 0.47 5.69 14.40
N GLY A 169 0.30 6.75 15.16
CA GLY A 169 0.35 8.13 14.70
C GLY A 169 -1.04 8.64 14.34
N LEU A 170 -1.22 9.16 13.13
CA LEU A 170 -2.56 9.42 12.62
C LEU A 170 -3.21 8.08 12.25
N MET A 171 -4.26 7.74 12.93
CA MET A 171 -5.05 6.54 12.67
C MET A 171 -6.38 6.95 12.03
N PRO A 172 -6.61 6.72 10.72
CA PRO A 172 -7.83 7.13 10.02
C PRO A 172 -9.12 6.62 10.66
N GLN A 173 -9.11 5.44 11.26
CA GLN A 173 -10.27 4.90 11.99
C GLN A 173 -10.63 5.71 13.24
N SER A 174 -9.68 6.47 13.78
CA SER A 174 -9.89 7.37 14.93
C SER A 174 -10.18 8.82 14.53
N ILE A 175 -10.50 9.10 13.26
CA ILE A 175 -10.64 10.46 12.75
C ILE A 175 -11.70 11.30 13.50
N ASN A 176 -12.79 10.69 13.92
CA ASN A 176 -13.84 11.36 14.70
C ASN A 176 -13.34 11.77 16.10
N LYS A 177 -12.42 11.00 16.69
CA LYS A 177 -11.76 11.31 17.95
C LYS A 177 -10.76 12.46 17.77
N TYR A 178 -10.03 12.48 16.67
CA TYR A 178 -9.04 13.52 16.39
C TYR A 178 -9.65 14.82 15.88
N GLY A 179 -10.78 14.75 15.18
CA GLY A 179 -11.44 15.89 14.55
C GLY A 179 -10.68 16.53 13.39
N THR A 180 -9.48 16.04 13.06
CA THR A 180 -8.61 16.58 12.01
C THR A 180 -7.55 15.58 11.55
N TYR A 181 -7.12 15.74 10.29
CA TYR A 181 -6.01 14.99 9.70
C TYR A 181 -4.64 15.67 9.89
N THR A 182 -4.43 16.42 10.97
CA THR A 182 -3.13 17.08 11.25
C THR A 182 -2.06 16.09 11.66
N VAL A 183 -0.79 16.52 11.56
CA VAL A 183 0.38 15.75 12.05
C VAL A 183 0.22 15.49 13.54
N ARG A 184 0.39 14.24 13.96
CA ARG A 184 0.30 13.76 15.34
C ARG A 184 1.67 13.79 16.03
N ALA A 185 1.66 13.61 17.34
CA ALA A 185 2.87 13.54 18.18
C ALA A 185 3.85 14.71 17.99
N LYS A 186 3.32 15.94 17.94
CA LYS A 186 4.11 17.17 17.88
C LYS A 186 4.55 17.64 19.26
N ASP A 187 3.74 17.42 20.29
CA ASP A 187 4.07 17.69 21.67
C ASP A 187 4.76 16.48 22.31
N GLU A 188 5.48 16.74 23.40
CA GLU A 188 6.33 15.76 24.06
C GLU A 188 5.53 14.59 24.66
N ALA A 189 4.34 14.87 25.24
CA ALA A 189 3.51 13.85 25.85
C ALA A 189 2.94 12.87 24.82
N GLU A 190 2.44 13.39 23.68
CA GLU A 190 1.95 12.54 22.59
C GLU A 190 3.12 11.77 21.91
N ALA A 191 4.29 12.40 21.78
CA ALA A 191 5.49 11.75 21.25
C ALA A 191 5.97 10.59 22.15
N GLN A 192 5.99 10.81 23.46
CA GLN A 192 6.35 9.77 24.42
C GLN A 192 5.35 8.62 24.39
N LYS A 193 4.03 8.93 24.41
CA LYS A 193 2.99 7.90 24.27
C LYS A 193 3.18 7.07 23.00
N LEU A 194 3.46 7.71 21.86
CA LEU A 194 3.70 7.02 20.60
C LEU A 194 4.89 6.05 20.67
N MET A 195 5.98 6.47 21.31
CA MET A 195 7.16 5.63 21.52
C MET A 195 6.85 4.43 22.42
N ASP A 196 6.10 4.66 23.51
CA ASP A 196 5.71 3.60 24.44
C ASP A 196 4.78 2.60 23.76
N ASP A 197 3.80 3.07 22.99
CA ASP A 197 2.90 2.23 22.21
C ASP A 197 3.67 1.38 21.17
N ALA A 198 4.66 1.96 20.49
CA ALA A 198 5.48 1.24 19.51
C ALA A 198 6.32 0.11 20.17
N LYS A 199 6.84 0.36 21.36
CA LYS A 199 7.54 -0.66 22.16
C LYS A 199 6.61 -1.78 22.61
N ILE A 200 5.42 -1.42 23.11
CA ILE A 200 4.38 -2.41 23.51
C ILE A 200 4.04 -3.30 22.31
N LEU A 201 3.80 -2.72 21.12
CA LEU A 201 3.50 -3.50 19.92
C LEU A 201 4.62 -4.49 19.55
N GLN A 202 5.87 -4.09 19.67
CA GLN A 202 6.99 -4.99 19.49
C GLN A 202 7.03 -6.09 20.54
N GLU A 203 6.86 -5.75 21.82
CA GLU A 203 6.92 -6.69 22.96
C GLU A 203 5.84 -7.76 22.89
N ILE A 204 4.63 -7.42 22.43
CA ILE A 204 3.55 -8.39 22.26
C ILE A 204 3.68 -9.24 20.99
N GLY A 205 4.68 -8.97 20.13
CA GLY A 205 5.04 -9.80 18.99
C GLY A 205 4.57 -9.31 17.62
N CYS A 206 4.21 -8.03 17.45
CA CYS A 206 4.01 -7.48 16.13
C CYS A 206 5.29 -7.62 15.30
N PHE A 207 5.17 -8.03 14.02
CA PHE A 207 6.33 -8.21 13.15
C PHE A 207 6.85 -6.89 12.54
N ALA A 208 6.02 -5.84 12.53
CA ALA A 208 6.34 -4.50 12.03
C ALA A 208 5.35 -3.47 12.60
N VAL A 209 5.67 -2.18 12.43
CA VAL A 209 4.79 -1.06 12.79
C VAL A 209 4.73 -0.06 11.65
N THR A 210 3.52 0.40 11.29
CA THR A 210 3.30 1.56 10.42
C THR A 210 3.22 2.83 11.27
N LEU A 211 3.88 3.90 10.83
CA LEU A 211 3.81 5.23 11.44
C LEU A 211 3.25 6.22 10.43
N GLU A 212 2.10 6.81 10.75
CA GLU A 212 1.44 7.76 9.84
C GLU A 212 1.49 9.19 10.40
N LYS A 213 1.94 10.10 9.51
CA LYS A 213 1.80 11.55 9.65
C LYS A 213 2.28 12.10 11.00
N ILE A 214 3.54 11.79 11.31
CA ILE A 214 4.27 12.22 12.51
C ILE A 214 5.54 13.00 12.12
N PRO A 215 6.20 13.72 13.06
CA PRO A 215 7.48 14.36 12.81
C PRO A 215 8.54 13.35 12.34
N ALA A 216 9.30 13.70 11.29
CA ALA A 216 10.32 12.82 10.70
C ALA A 216 11.42 12.41 11.69
N SER A 217 11.82 13.31 12.61
CA SER A 217 12.77 13.01 13.67
C SER A 217 12.28 11.96 14.65
N LEU A 218 10.97 11.99 14.99
CA LEU A 218 10.34 10.98 15.84
C LEU A 218 10.24 9.64 15.12
N GLY A 219 9.84 9.64 13.83
CA GLY A 219 9.80 8.43 13.02
C GLY A 219 11.17 7.73 12.96
N LYS A 220 12.24 8.51 12.72
CA LYS A 220 13.61 7.99 12.74
C LYS A 220 13.98 7.42 14.11
N LYS A 221 13.69 8.16 15.20
CA LYS A 221 13.99 7.70 16.56
C LYS A 221 13.34 6.37 16.88
N ILE A 222 12.04 6.21 16.53
CA ILE A 222 11.31 4.95 16.73
C ILE A 222 11.93 3.82 15.88
N ALA A 223 12.28 4.09 14.62
CA ALA A 223 12.92 3.09 13.76
C ALA A 223 14.31 2.64 14.28
N ASP A 224 15.08 3.55 14.86
CA ASP A 224 16.37 3.22 15.48
C ASP A 224 16.24 2.40 16.78
N GLU A 225 15.15 2.63 17.55
CA GLU A 225 14.92 1.95 18.83
C GLU A 225 14.26 0.56 18.70
N LEU A 226 13.43 0.33 17.66
CA LEU A 226 12.75 -0.93 17.46
C LEU A 226 13.63 -1.93 16.69
N ALA A 227 13.56 -3.20 17.05
CA ALA A 227 14.16 -4.29 16.30
C ALA A 227 13.33 -4.69 15.06
N ILE A 228 12.02 -4.49 15.10
CA ILE A 228 11.09 -4.81 14.02
C ILE A 228 11.04 -3.69 12.96
N PRO A 229 10.67 -4.00 11.70
CA PRO A 229 10.53 -3.00 10.64
C PRO A 229 9.53 -1.88 10.98
N VAL A 230 9.90 -0.64 10.63
CA VAL A 230 9.05 0.54 10.76
C VAL A 230 8.76 1.10 9.36
N ILE A 231 7.48 1.12 8.96
CA ILE A 231 7.03 1.60 7.67
C ILE A 231 6.38 2.98 7.85
N GLY A 232 6.77 3.95 7.05
CA GLY A 232 6.26 5.31 7.16
C GLY A 232 5.29 5.69 6.05
N ILE A 233 4.32 6.53 6.40
CA ILE A 233 3.53 7.35 5.49
C ILE A 233 3.44 8.76 6.08
N GLY A 234 4.19 9.71 5.50
CA GLY A 234 4.32 11.04 6.10
C GLY A 234 5.06 11.05 7.44
N ALA A 235 5.98 10.09 7.65
CA ALA A 235 6.82 9.97 8.86
C ALA A 235 8.32 10.20 8.58
N GLY A 236 8.65 10.78 7.42
CA GLY A 236 10.02 11.03 6.99
C GLY A 236 10.69 9.84 6.33
N ASN A 237 11.97 10.00 5.93
CA ASN A 237 12.75 8.98 5.21
C ASN A 237 13.69 8.17 6.11
N GLY A 238 13.73 8.48 7.42
CA GLY A 238 14.57 7.81 8.40
C GLY A 238 14.03 6.45 8.86
N VAL A 239 12.86 6.02 8.41
CA VAL A 239 12.23 4.73 8.72
C VAL A 239 12.68 3.63 7.74
N ASP A 240 12.34 2.36 8.01
CA ASP A 240 12.82 1.21 7.26
C ASP A 240 12.11 0.99 5.92
N GLY A 241 10.91 1.52 5.77
CA GLY A 241 10.14 1.43 4.52
C GLY A 241 9.13 2.54 4.36
N GLN A 242 8.43 2.56 3.22
CA GLN A 242 7.41 3.56 2.90
C GLN A 242 6.17 2.89 2.32
N VAL A 243 4.99 3.43 2.65
CA VAL A 243 3.72 3.05 2.03
C VAL A 243 3.01 4.29 1.46
N LEU A 244 2.31 4.11 0.34
CA LEU A 244 1.38 5.08 -0.23
C LEU A 244 0.08 4.39 -0.65
N VAL A 245 -0.98 5.18 -0.80
CA VAL A 245 -2.21 4.75 -1.47
C VAL A 245 -1.96 4.76 -2.98
N MET A 246 -2.24 3.64 -3.65
CA MET A 246 -1.96 3.45 -5.08
C MET A 246 -2.64 4.52 -5.94
N HIS A 247 -3.91 4.82 -5.69
CA HIS A 247 -4.68 5.81 -6.45
C HIS A 247 -4.07 7.20 -6.39
N ASP A 248 -3.52 7.57 -5.23
CA ASP A 248 -2.87 8.86 -5.04
C ASP A 248 -1.52 8.89 -5.74
N MET A 249 -0.71 7.83 -5.58
CA MET A 249 0.63 7.71 -6.17
C MET A 249 0.60 7.66 -7.70
N LEU A 250 -0.40 7.00 -8.28
CA LEU A 250 -0.60 6.93 -9.73
C LEU A 250 -1.36 8.14 -10.31
N GLY A 251 -1.80 9.09 -9.47
CA GLY A 251 -2.49 10.29 -9.92
C GLY A 251 -3.90 10.02 -10.46
N ILE A 252 -4.60 9.01 -9.93
CA ILE A 252 -6.02 8.79 -10.18
C ILE A 252 -6.84 9.75 -9.31
N THR A 253 -6.48 9.89 -8.02
CA THR A 253 -7.08 10.86 -7.08
C THR A 253 -6.35 12.19 -7.19
N GLN A 254 -7.00 13.24 -7.73
CA GLN A 254 -6.39 14.56 -7.88
C GLN A 254 -6.69 15.51 -6.72
N SER A 255 -7.83 15.33 -6.05
CA SER A 255 -8.28 16.21 -4.96
C SER A 255 -7.45 16.11 -3.68
N PHE A 256 -6.68 15.03 -3.51
CA PHE A 256 -5.83 14.78 -2.35
C PHE A 256 -4.35 14.98 -2.70
N SER A 257 -3.70 15.99 -2.11
CA SER A 257 -2.29 16.32 -2.38
C SER A 257 -1.54 16.74 -1.11
N PRO A 258 -1.37 15.84 -0.15
CA PRO A 258 -0.61 16.13 1.07
C PRO A 258 0.89 16.26 0.74
N ARG A 259 1.63 16.98 1.59
CA ARG A 259 3.07 17.25 1.41
C ARG A 259 3.92 15.98 1.23
N PHE A 260 3.52 14.85 1.81
CA PHE A 260 4.27 13.59 1.75
C PHE A 260 4.00 12.78 0.48
N LEU A 261 2.96 13.12 -0.30
CA LEU A 261 2.62 12.42 -1.53
C LEU A 261 3.52 12.86 -2.67
N ARG A 262 4.14 11.89 -3.33
CA ARG A 262 4.76 12.05 -4.64
C ARG A 262 3.94 11.27 -5.66
N ARG A 263 3.47 11.95 -6.71
CA ARG A 263 2.85 11.29 -7.86
C ARG A 263 3.92 10.80 -8.82
N TYR A 264 3.79 9.57 -9.26
CA TYR A 264 4.70 8.93 -10.23
C TYR A 264 4.07 8.80 -11.61
N ALA A 265 2.77 9.06 -11.73
CA ALA A 265 2.00 9.08 -12.96
C ALA A 265 0.85 10.09 -12.86
N ASN A 266 0.16 10.35 -13.97
CA ASN A 266 -1.08 11.12 -14.05
C ASN A 266 -2.13 10.30 -14.81
N LEU A 267 -2.58 9.21 -14.18
CA LEU A 267 -3.51 8.29 -14.82
C LEU A 267 -4.91 8.87 -14.98
N GLN A 268 -5.30 9.88 -14.20
CA GLN A 268 -6.60 10.54 -14.38
C GLN A 268 -6.72 11.12 -15.80
N GLU A 269 -5.77 11.91 -16.24
CA GLU A 269 -5.77 12.48 -17.59
C GLU A 269 -5.71 11.39 -18.65
N THR A 270 -4.79 10.45 -18.50
CA THR A 270 -4.64 9.32 -19.44
C THR A 270 -5.93 8.53 -19.62
N ILE A 271 -6.66 8.25 -18.53
CA ILE A 271 -7.93 7.52 -18.57
C ILE A 271 -9.02 8.37 -19.22
N ILE A 272 -9.12 9.66 -18.87
CA ILE A 272 -10.12 10.57 -19.45
C ILE A 272 -9.92 10.69 -20.96
N ASP A 273 -8.67 10.89 -21.42
CA ASP A 273 -8.34 11.01 -22.82
C ASP A 273 -8.63 9.71 -23.60
N ALA A 274 -8.24 8.56 -23.06
CA ALA A 274 -8.50 7.27 -23.67
C ALA A 274 -10.01 6.99 -23.82
N VAL A 275 -10.79 7.24 -22.75
CA VAL A 275 -12.26 7.08 -22.79
C VAL A 275 -12.90 8.10 -23.72
N GLY A 276 -12.38 9.34 -23.76
CA GLY A 276 -12.84 10.39 -24.67
C GLY A 276 -12.65 10.02 -26.14
N ASN A 277 -11.48 9.47 -26.49
CA ASN A 277 -11.20 8.96 -27.83
C ASN A 277 -12.17 7.82 -28.21
N TYR A 278 -12.35 6.84 -27.32
CA TYR A 278 -13.30 5.74 -27.54
C TYR A 278 -14.75 6.26 -27.78
N VAL A 279 -15.20 7.25 -26.98
CA VAL A 279 -16.52 7.87 -27.17
C VAL A 279 -16.62 8.55 -28.53
N LYS A 280 -15.55 9.25 -28.97
CA LYS A 280 -15.49 9.92 -30.26
C LYS A 280 -15.59 8.92 -31.41
N ASP A 281 -14.76 7.88 -31.39
CA ASP A 281 -14.69 6.86 -32.45
C ASP A 281 -16.04 6.16 -32.63
N ILE A 282 -16.76 5.83 -31.53
CA ILE A 282 -18.13 5.28 -31.61
C ILE A 282 -19.11 6.27 -32.30
N LYS A 283 -19.06 7.56 -31.92
CA LYS A 283 -19.98 8.57 -32.43
C LYS A 283 -19.72 8.91 -33.90
N GLU A 284 -18.47 8.83 -34.33
CA GLU A 284 -18.03 9.04 -35.70
C GLU A 284 -18.17 7.76 -36.56
N LYS A 285 -18.57 6.63 -35.95
CA LYS A 285 -18.72 5.30 -36.61
C LYS A 285 -17.39 4.75 -37.13
N ASP A 286 -16.28 5.12 -36.47
CA ASP A 286 -14.94 4.60 -36.76
C ASP A 286 -14.66 3.32 -35.96
N PHE A 287 -15.36 3.09 -34.84
CA PHE A 287 -15.29 1.86 -34.04
C PHE A 287 -16.67 1.21 -33.88
N PRO A 288 -16.82 -0.13 -34.15
CA PRO A 288 -15.84 -0.98 -34.82
C PRO A 288 -15.78 -0.68 -36.32
N ASN A 289 -14.58 -0.69 -36.90
CA ASN A 289 -14.41 -0.63 -38.34
C ASN A 289 -14.43 -2.04 -38.99
N ASP A 290 -14.26 -2.13 -40.32
CA ASP A 290 -14.36 -3.40 -41.07
C ASP A 290 -13.34 -4.47 -40.62
N LEU A 291 -12.26 -4.11 -39.96
CA LEU A 291 -11.25 -5.04 -39.44
C LEU A 291 -11.56 -5.53 -38.01
N GLU A 292 -12.52 -4.93 -37.34
CA GLU A 292 -12.86 -5.16 -35.93
C GLU A 292 -14.23 -5.80 -35.73
N GLN A 293 -14.94 -6.12 -36.84
CA GLN A 293 -16.26 -6.79 -36.83
C GLN A 293 -16.15 -8.23 -37.39
N TYR A 294 -17.10 -9.09 -37.01
CA TYR A 294 -17.18 -10.50 -37.41
C TYR A 294 -18.25 -10.71 -38.46
#